data_13ec36f8851c2489110baad5d1ef9927
#
_entry.id   13ec36f8851c2489110baad5d1ef9927
#
_cell.length_a   1.000
_cell.length_b   1.000
_cell.length_c   1.000
_cell.angle_alpha   90.00
_cell.angle_beta   90.00
_cell.angle_gamma   90.00
#
_symmetry.space_group_name_H-M   'P 1'
#
loop_
_entity.id
_entity.type
_entity.pdbx_description
1 polymer ?
#
loop_
_entity_poly.entity_id
_entity_poly.type
_entity_poly.pdbx_seq_one_letter_code
_entity_poly.pdbx_strand_id
1 'polypeptide(L)'
;MAPVADTTPEVAHSARVVVITRDGCHLCNEALTIVETVCGQSGTEWLAVDVDADETLRSTYTDHVPVTFVDGREFSVWVLDADRLRAALT
;
A
#
# COMPACT_ATOMS: atom_id res chain seq x y z
N MET A 1 -0.41 -25.16 17.24
CA MET A 1 0.42 -23.93 17.18
C MET A 1 -0.47 -22.79 16.73
N ALA A 2 -0.61 -21.79 17.55
CA ALA A 2 -1.34 -20.61 17.13
C ALA A 2 -0.49 -19.87 16.07
N PRO A 3 -1.04 -19.51 14.92
CA PRO A 3 -0.31 -18.71 13.99
C PRO A 3 0.00 -17.35 14.62
N VAL A 4 1.12 -16.79 14.26
CA VAL A 4 1.41 -15.40 14.61
C VAL A 4 0.25 -14.57 14.07
N ALA A 5 -0.30 -13.71 14.89
CA ALA A 5 -1.38 -12.85 14.44
C ALA A 5 -0.91 -12.06 13.24
N ASP A 6 -1.51 -12.31 12.09
CA ASP A 6 -1.26 -11.54 10.91
C ASP A 6 -2.00 -10.21 11.07
N THR A 7 -1.25 -9.14 11.30
CA THR A 7 -1.80 -7.80 11.45
C THR A 7 -2.07 -7.12 10.11
N THR A 8 -1.71 -7.78 9.01
CA THR A 8 -1.97 -7.26 7.67
C THR A 8 -3.48 -7.22 7.44
N PRO A 9 -4.03 -6.07 7.05
CA PRO A 9 -5.47 -5.97 6.81
C PRO A 9 -5.87 -6.80 5.60
N GLU A 10 -7.10 -7.30 5.62
CA GLU A 10 -7.63 -8.13 4.54
C GLU A 10 -7.54 -7.43 3.19
N VAL A 11 -7.73 -6.11 3.16
CA VAL A 11 -7.69 -5.32 1.94
C VAL A 11 -6.32 -5.38 1.26
N ALA A 12 -5.25 -5.67 2.01
CA ALA A 12 -3.91 -5.78 1.44
C ALA A 12 -3.79 -6.94 0.45
N HIS A 13 -4.74 -7.87 0.45
CA HIS A 13 -4.78 -9.00 -0.47
C HIS A 13 -5.72 -8.77 -1.67
N SER A 14 -6.33 -7.58 -1.77
CA SER A 14 -7.32 -7.29 -2.82
C SER A 14 -6.70 -7.07 -4.19
N ALA A 15 -5.41 -6.75 -4.23
CA ALA A 15 -4.63 -6.61 -5.46
C ALA A 15 -3.18 -6.92 -5.13
N ARG A 16 -2.34 -7.09 -6.15
CA ARG A 16 -0.94 -7.36 -5.91
C ARG A 16 -0.24 -6.21 -5.19
N VAL A 17 -0.58 -4.97 -5.57
CA VAL A 17 -0.09 -3.76 -4.89
C VAL A 17 -1.30 -3.01 -4.34
N VAL A 18 -1.28 -2.70 -3.06
CA VAL A 18 -2.34 -1.93 -2.39
C VAL A 18 -1.70 -0.77 -1.65
N VAL A 19 -2.23 0.42 -1.85
CA VAL A 19 -1.74 1.63 -1.18
C VAL A 19 -2.84 2.22 -0.32
N ILE A 20 -2.58 2.33 0.97
CA ILE A 20 -3.50 3.01 1.89
C ILE A 20 -3.12 4.48 1.91
N THR A 21 -4.07 5.34 1.61
CA THR A 21 -3.84 6.78 1.41
C THR A 21 -4.83 7.62 2.19
N ARG A 22 -4.63 8.94 2.15
CA ARG A 22 -5.56 9.92 2.70
C ARG A 22 -5.65 11.11 1.75
N ASP A 23 -6.82 11.73 1.66
CA ASP A 23 -6.99 12.96 0.89
C ASP A 23 -6.11 14.07 1.46
N GLY A 24 -5.56 14.90 0.58
CA GLY A 24 -4.73 16.01 1.00
C GLY A 24 -3.35 15.62 1.50
N CYS A 25 -2.96 14.38 1.30
CA CYS A 25 -1.65 13.86 1.73
C CYS A 25 -0.66 13.95 0.57
N HIS A 26 0.34 14.82 0.70
CA HIS A 26 1.33 15.01 -0.36
C HIS A 26 2.14 13.74 -0.65
N LEU A 27 2.61 13.07 0.40
CA LEU A 27 3.36 11.82 0.24
C LEU A 27 2.50 10.71 -0.37
N CYS A 28 1.19 10.71 -0.06
CA CYS A 28 0.26 9.76 -0.66
C CYS A 28 0.16 9.97 -2.17
N ASN A 29 0.08 11.22 -2.60
CA ASN A 29 0.02 11.55 -4.02
C ASN A 29 1.29 11.12 -4.75
N GLU A 30 2.45 11.31 -4.13
CA GLU A 30 3.71 10.85 -4.69
C GLU A 30 3.74 9.32 -4.81
N ALA A 31 3.30 8.61 -3.77
CA ALA A 31 3.25 7.15 -3.79
C ALA A 31 2.32 6.64 -4.90
N LEU A 32 1.15 7.26 -5.04
CA LEU A 32 0.19 6.86 -6.09
C LEU A 32 0.77 7.06 -7.48
N THR A 33 1.48 8.16 -7.72
CA THR A 33 2.14 8.40 -9.01
C THR A 33 3.16 7.31 -9.31
N ILE A 34 3.97 6.93 -8.32
CA ILE A 34 4.96 5.86 -8.46
C ILE A 34 4.28 4.52 -8.76
N VAL A 35 3.24 4.18 -7.99
CA VAL A 35 2.50 2.92 -8.17
C VAL A 35 1.87 2.86 -9.55
N GLU A 36 1.21 3.92 -9.97
CA GLU A 36 0.58 3.99 -11.29
C GLU A 36 1.60 3.76 -12.40
N THR A 37 2.75 4.42 -12.30
CA THR A 37 3.81 4.31 -13.31
C THR A 37 4.43 2.92 -13.33
N VAL A 38 4.87 2.43 -12.18
CA VAL A 38 5.57 1.15 -12.08
C VAL A 38 4.64 -0.01 -12.40
N CYS A 39 3.44 -0.01 -11.84
CA CYS A 39 2.46 -1.07 -12.11
C CYS A 39 1.98 -1.03 -13.55
N GLY A 40 1.84 0.15 -14.14
CA GLY A 40 1.50 0.30 -15.55
C GLY A 40 2.55 -0.30 -16.46
N GLN A 41 3.83 -0.12 -16.13
CA GLN A 41 4.94 -0.68 -16.91
C GLN A 41 5.01 -2.20 -16.84
N SER A 42 4.66 -2.77 -15.69
CA SER A 42 4.75 -4.21 -15.46
C SER A 42 3.43 -4.95 -15.69
N GLY A 43 2.36 -4.23 -15.98
CA GLY A 43 1.03 -4.85 -16.11
C GLY A 43 0.50 -5.40 -14.79
N THR A 44 0.90 -4.80 -13.68
CA THR A 44 0.53 -5.26 -12.34
C THR A 44 -0.74 -4.57 -11.86
N GLU A 45 -1.66 -5.35 -11.31
CA GLU A 45 -2.88 -4.84 -10.71
C GLU A 45 -2.57 -4.10 -9.41
N TRP A 46 -3.23 -2.96 -9.19
CA TRP A 46 -3.07 -2.19 -7.97
C TRP A 46 -4.36 -1.51 -7.55
N LEU A 47 -4.44 -1.16 -6.28
CA LEU A 47 -5.62 -0.55 -5.68
C LEU A 47 -5.21 0.49 -4.66
N ALA A 48 -5.89 1.63 -4.66
CA ALA A 48 -5.75 2.66 -3.63
C ALA A 48 -6.95 2.58 -2.68
N VAL A 49 -6.68 2.65 -1.38
CA VAL A 49 -7.70 2.56 -0.34
C VAL A 49 -7.57 3.76 0.59
N ASP A 50 -8.68 4.43 0.86
CA ASP A 50 -8.72 5.54 1.80
C ASP A 50 -8.61 5.01 3.22
N VAL A 51 -7.65 5.50 4.00
CA VAL A 51 -7.46 5.09 5.39
C VAL A 51 -8.69 5.39 6.24
N ASP A 52 -9.46 6.41 5.88
CA ASP A 52 -10.65 6.81 6.63
C ASP A 52 -11.91 6.04 6.22
N ALA A 53 -11.83 5.17 5.22
CA ALA A 53 -12.96 4.36 4.77
C ALA A 53 -13.33 3.25 5.75
N ASP A 54 -12.40 2.88 6.65
CA ASP A 54 -12.59 1.78 7.58
C ASP A 54 -11.94 2.15 8.92
N GLU A 55 -12.69 1.99 10.00
CA GLU A 55 -12.22 2.36 11.33
C GLU A 55 -10.96 1.59 11.76
N THR A 56 -10.88 0.31 11.39
CA THR A 56 -9.71 -0.52 11.69
C THR A 56 -8.47 0.00 10.97
N LEU A 57 -8.61 0.36 9.70
CA LEU A 57 -7.50 0.96 8.94
C LEU A 57 -7.09 2.29 9.55
N ARG A 58 -8.06 3.12 9.90
CA ARG A 58 -7.76 4.42 10.50
C ARG A 58 -7.03 4.26 11.83
N SER A 59 -7.49 3.36 12.70
CA SER A 59 -6.84 3.10 13.99
C SER A 59 -5.40 2.67 13.85
N THR A 60 -5.11 1.85 12.84
CA THR A 60 -3.80 1.25 12.67
C THR A 60 -2.84 2.13 11.89
N TYR A 61 -3.33 2.81 10.84
CA TYR A 61 -2.45 3.44 9.85
C TYR A 61 -2.58 4.95 9.73
N THR A 62 -3.40 5.61 10.55
CA THR A 62 -3.68 7.05 10.39
C THR A 62 -2.41 7.91 10.35
N ASP A 63 -1.37 7.53 11.09
CA ASP A 63 -0.11 8.26 11.13
C ASP A 63 0.97 7.67 10.23
N HIS A 64 0.63 6.66 9.43
CA HIS A 64 1.59 5.91 8.63
C HIS A 64 1.38 6.06 7.12
N VAL A 65 0.31 6.76 6.72
CA VAL A 65 -0.01 6.89 5.29
C VAL A 65 1.05 7.71 4.56
N PRO A 66 1.40 7.34 3.31
CA PRO A 66 0.90 6.18 2.59
C PRO A 66 1.54 4.89 3.07
N VAL A 67 0.76 3.81 3.14
CA VAL A 67 1.27 2.48 3.43
C VAL A 67 1.09 1.64 2.18
N THR A 68 2.17 1.08 1.67
CA THR A 68 2.16 0.26 0.46
C THR A 68 2.34 -1.20 0.82
N PHE A 69 1.46 -2.05 0.30
CA PHE A 69 1.54 -3.50 0.44
C PHE A 69 1.85 -4.12 -0.92
N VAL A 70 2.71 -5.11 -0.92
CA VAL A 70 3.04 -5.90 -2.11
C VAL A 70 2.87 -7.37 -1.76
N ASP A 71 2.07 -8.07 -2.57
CA ASP A 71 1.77 -9.49 -2.34
C ASP A 71 1.24 -9.77 -0.93
N GLY A 72 0.42 -8.86 -0.40
CA GLY A 72 -0.21 -9.00 0.90
C GLY A 72 0.67 -8.66 2.08
N ARG A 73 1.86 -8.12 1.86
CA ARG A 73 2.80 -7.76 2.93
C ARG A 73 3.11 -6.28 2.91
N GLU A 74 3.28 -5.69 4.09
CA GLU A 74 3.69 -4.31 4.19
C GLU A 74 5.06 -4.14 3.54
N PHE A 75 5.13 -3.22 2.59
CA PHE A 75 6.32 -2.97 1.79
C PHE A 75 7.02 -1.67 2.19
N SER A 76 6.24 -0.61 2.38
CA SER A 76 6.79 0.67 2.82
C SER A 76 5.73 1.50 3.53
N VAL A 77 6.20 2.42 4.38
CA VAL A 77 5.38 3.48 4.97
C VAL A 77 6.02 4.82 4.61
N TRP A 78 5.18 5.84 4.47
CA TRP A 78 5.53 7.23 4.14
C TRP A 78 6.15 7.37 2.75
N VAL A 79 7.39 6.99 2.55
CA VAL A 79 8.09 7.19 1.28
C VAL A 79 8.19 5.87 0.52
N LEU A 80 7.71 5.87 -0.72
CA LEU A 80 7.81 4.73 -1.61
C LEU A 80 8.94 4.98 -2.62
N ASP A 81 9.84 4.01 -2.72
CA ASP A 81 10.94 4.05 -3.68
C ASP A 81 10.56 3.29 -4.94
N ALA A 82 10.57 3.99 -6.07
CA ALA A 82 10.14 3.40 -7.34
C ALA A 82 11.01 2.22 -7.78
N ASP A 83 12.32 2.31 -7.57
CA ASP A 83 13.23 1.24 -7.99
C ASP A 83 13.04 -0.01 -7.14
N ARG A 84 12.82 0.16 -5.83
CA ARG A 84 12.52 -0.96 -4.95
C ARG A 84 11.21 -1.63 -5.34
N LEU A 85 10.19 -0.83 -5.64
CA LEU A 85 8.90 -1.38 -6.06
C LEU A 85 9.06 -2.14 -7.38
N ARG A 86 9.76 -1.56 -8.34
CA ARG A 86 10.01 -2.21 -9.63
C ARG A 86 10.70 -3.54 -9.45
N ALA A 87 11.71 -3.61 -8.59
CA ALA A 87 12.43 -4.84 -8.29
C ALA A 87 11.52 -5.88 -7.64
N ALA A 88 10.62 -5.46 -6.77
CA ALA A 88 9.70 -6.37 -6.08
C ALA A 88 8.67 -6.99 -7.02
N LEU A 89 8.39 -6.35 -8.15
CA LEU A 89 7.38 -6.80 -9.11
C LEU A 89 7.95 -7.62 -10.27
N THR A 90 9.24 -7.76 -10.34
CA THR A 90 9.88 -8.55 -11.42
C THR A 90 10.02 -10.02 -11.08
#